data_796483d73e64f69ec9cc411b5b6e0fe6
#
_entry.id   796483d73e64f69ec9cc411b5b6e0fe6
#
_cell.length_a   1.000
_cell.length_b   1.000
_cell.length_c   1.000
_cell.angle_alpha   90.00
_cell.angle_beta   90.00
_cell.angle_gamma   90.00
#
_symmetry.space_group_name_H-M   'P 1'
#
loop_
_entity.id
_entity.type
_entity.pdbx_description
1 polymer ?
#
loop_
_entity_poly.entity_id
_entity_poly.type
_entity_poly.pdbx_seq_one_letter_code
_entity_poly.pdbx_strand_id
1 'polypeptide(L)'
;MKEDKPTHWTRKGCGNGMTIREQTQQLERQTLAPWAAFSQETRGRQRPEEECEMRTPYQRDRDRIIHCKSFRRLKHKTQVFLSPEGDHYRTRLTHTLEVAQIARTIARALRLNEDLTEAVALAHDLGHTPFGHAGERALNALLPHGFRHYEQSLRVVERLEKEGRGLNLTYEVRNGVLCHTTGLEADTAEGRIIRWADKIAYIN
;
A
#
# COMPACT_ATOMS: atom_id res chain seq x y z
N MET A 1 51.02 10.23 15.02
CA MET A 1 49.88 9.59 15.68
C MET A 1 48.70 9.71 14.72
N LYS A 2 48.33 8.59 14.07
CA LYS A 2 47.13 8.51 13.22
C LYS A 2 46.04 7.94 14.10
N GLU A 3 45.01 8.71 14.36
CA GLU A 3 43.81 8.24 15.08
C GLU A 3 43.04 7.23 14.20
N ASP A 4 42.97 6.02 14.66
CA ASP A 4 42.12 4.97 14.08
C ASP A 4 40.65 5.34 14.31
N LYS A 5 39.97 5.66 13.21
CA LYS A 5 38.49 5.77 13.21
C LYS A 5 37.90 4.36 13.36
N PRO A 6 36.93 4.14 14.25
CA PRO A 6 36.28 2.84 14.38
C PRO A 6 35.42 2.55 13.14
N THR A 7 35.85 1.62 12.31
CA THR A 7 35.21 1.21 11.05
C THR A 7 34.30 -0.01 11.17
N HIS A 8 33.79 -0.33 12.35
CA HIS A 8 32.85 -1.46 12.50
C HIS A 8 31.67 -1.08 13.38
N TRP A 9 30.53 -0.86 12.73
CA TRP A 9 29.24 -1.09 13.36
C TRP A 9 29.08 -2.58 13.60
N THR A 10 29.61 -3.06 14.73
CA THR A 10 29.44 -4.46 15.12
C THR A 10 27.99 -4.69 15.56
N ARG A 11 27.40 -5.82 15.12
CA ARG A 11 26.05 -6.36 15.45
C ARG A 11 25.74 -6.54 16.96
N LYS A 12 26.45 -5.87 17.85
CA LYS A 12 26.26 -5.95 19.31
C LYS A 12 25.49 -4.71 19.82
N GLY A 13 24.18 -4.68 19.52
CA GLY A 13 23.35 -3.53 19.97
C GLY A 13 21.87 -3.86 20.24
N CYS A 14 21.43 -5.11 20.09
CA CYS A 14 20.09 -5.52 20.53
C CYS A 14 20.21 -6.70 21.48
N GLY A 15 19.89 -6.48 22.76
CA GLY A 15 19.76 -7.56 23.72
C GLY A 15 18.75 -8.61 23.24
N ASN A 16 19.04 -9.88 23.44
CA ASN A 16 18.23 -11.08 23.19
C ASN A 16 18.30 -11.77 21.82
N GLY A 17 19.21 -11.42 20.90
CA GLY A 17 19.35 -12.20 19.65
C GLY A 17 18.19 -12.09 18.65
N MET A 18 17.15 -11.26 18.92
CA MET A 18 16.01 -11.01 18.06
C MET A 18 16.37 -10.03 16.93
N THR A 19 15.86 -10.29 15.74
CA THR A 19 15.93 -9.37 14.60
C THR A 19 15.07 -8.12 14.83
N ILE A 20 15.33 -7.02 14.10
CA ILE A 20 14.50 -5.81 14.17
C ILE A 20 13.06 -6.11 13.77
N ARG A 21 12.85 -6.97 12.78
CA ARG A 21 11.53 -7.47 12.39
C ARG A 21 10.80 -8.10 13.57
N GLU A 22 11.45 -9.04 14.27
CA GLU A 22 10.84 -9.73 15.41
C GLU A 22 10.51 -8.79 16.57
N GLN A 23 11.37 -7.81 16.82
CA GLN A 23 11.10 -6.76 17.82
C GLN A 23 9.86 -5.93 17.42
N THR A 24 9.73 -5.56 16.13
CA THR A 24 8.56 -4.84 15.62
C THR A 24 7.29 -5.70 15.75
N GLN A 25 7.35 -6.99 15.42
CA GLN A 25 6.24 -7.92 15.58
C GLN A 25 5.83 -8.12 17.04
N GLN A 26 6.79 -8.13 17.96
CA GLN A 26 6.49 -8.17 19.39
C GLN A 26 5.80 -6.87 19.85
N LEU A 27 6.24 -5.71 19.36
CA LEU A 27 5.60 -4.43 19.63
C LEU A 27 4.16 -4.38 19.10
N GLU A 28 3.91 -4.90 17.89
CA GLU A 28 2.57 -5.06 17.34
C GLU A 28 1.66 -5.81 18.33
N ARG A 29 2.12 -6.94 18.90
CA ARG A 29 1.37 -7.71 19.89
C ARG A 29 1.01 -6.94 21.16
N GLN A 30 1.83 -5.98 21.54
CA GLN A 30 1.63 -5.18 22.75
C GLN A 30 0.73 -3.97 22.53
N THR A 31 0.73 -3.40 21.34
CA THR A 31 0.14 -2.09 21.06
C THR A 31 -1.10 -2.12 20.19
N LEU A 32 -1.20 -3.09 19.28
CA LEU A 32 -2.34 -3.18 18.37
C LEU A 32 -3.57 -3.78 19.05
N ALA A 33 -4.73 -3.49 18.50
CA ALA A 33 -5.99 -4.08 18.92
C ALA A 33 -6.04 -5.58 18.57
N PRO A 34 -6.78 -6.41 19.34
CA PRO A 34 -6.86 -7.85 19.08
C PRO A 34 -7.40 -8.25 17.70
N TRP A 35 -8.15 -7.36 17.06
CA TRP A 35 -8.70 -7.56 15.71
C TRP A 35 -7.86 -6.94 14.59
N ALA A 36 -6.69 -6.37 14.91
CA ALA A 36 -5.76 -5.86 13.92
C ALA A 36 -5.05 -7.00 13.18
N ALA A 37 -4.60 -6.74 11.96
CA ALA A 37 -3.79 -7.67 11.20
C ALA A 37 -2.33 -7.63 11.68
N PHE A 38 -1.92 -8.65 12.42
CA PHE A 38 -0.53 -8.80 12.88
C PHE A 38 0.35 -9.27 11.73
N SER A 39 1.49 -8.61 11.55
CA SER A 39 2.40 -8.95 10.45
C SER A 39 3.00 -10.35 10.57
N GLN A 40 3.09 -10.89 11.78
CA GLN A 40 3.52 -12.27 12.05
C GLN A 40 2.50 -13.32 11.59
N GLU A 41 1.21 -12.94 11.52
CA GLU A 41 0.10 -13.83 11.17
C GLU A 41 -0.35 -13.67 9.71
N THR A 42 0.46 -13.00 8.89
CA THR A 42 0.12 -12.83 7.46
C THR A 42 -0.13 -14.17 6.78
N ARG A 43 -1.16 -14.22 5.93
CA ARG A 43 -1.43 -15.37 5.05
C ARG A 43 -0.39 -15.54 3.95
N GLY A 44 0.64 -14.69 3.96
CA GLY A 44 1.82 -14.82 3.14
C GLY A 44 1.66 -14.30 1.70
N ARG A 45 2.61 -14.70 0.89
CA ARG A 45 2.81 -14.28 -0.51
C ARG A 45 2.49 -15.41 -1.47
N GLN A 46 2.17 -15.06 -2.73
CA GLN A 46 1.94 -16.07 -3.77
C GLN A 46 3.21 -16.89 -4.08
N ARG A 47 4.37 -16.26 -4.00
CA ARG A 47 5.67 -16.93 -4.17
C ARG A 47 6.46 -16.83 -2.87
N PRO A 48 6.93 -17.96 -2.34
CA PRO A 48 7.81 -17.96 -1.17
C PRO A 48 9.04 -17.09 -1.39
N GLU A 49 9.49 -16.42 -0.35
CA GLU A 49 10.74 -15.65 -0.34
C GLU A 49 11.31 -15.59 1.08
N GLU A 50 12.60 -15.34 1.18
CA GLU A 50 13.27 -15.16 2.46
C GLU A 50 12.72 -13.95 3.22
N GLU A 51 12.57 -14.13 4.52
CA GLU A 51 12.15 -13.06 5.41
C GLU A 51 13.26 -12.02 5.57
N CYS A 52 12.86 -10.77 5.73
CA CYS A 52 13.80 -9.68 5.99
C CYS A 52 14.07 -9.58 7.51
N GLU A 53 15.33 -9.50 7.91
CA GLU A 53 15.69 -9.33 9.32
C GLU A 53 15.26 -7.95 9.88
N MET A 54 15.07 -6.93 9.02
CA MET A 54 14.81 -5.56 9.45
C MET A 54 13.33 -5.16 9.33
N ARG A 55 12.62 -5.64 8.30
CA ARG A 55 11.28 -5.14 7.94
C ARG A 55 10.24 -6.25 8.05
N THR A 56 9.07 -5.88 8.60
CA THR A 56 7.89 -6.75 8.56
C THR A 56 7.42 -7.00 7.12
N PRO A 57 6.61 -8.05 6.86
CA PRO A 57 6.01 -8.28 5.55
C PRO A 57 5.28 -7.07 4.98
N TYR A 58 4.52 -6.33 5.79
CA TYR A 58 3.75 -5.16 5.36
C TYR A 58 4.64 -3.96 5.04
N GLN A 59 5.71 -3.73 5.79
CA GLN A 59 6.72 -2.71 5.48
C GLN A 59 7.40 -3.00 4.14
N ARG A 60 7.74 -4.27 3.87
CA ARG A 60 8.30 -4.66 2.58
C ARG A 60 7.32 -4.41 1.42
N ASP A 61 6.03 -4.63 1.64
CA ASP A 61 5.01 -4.40 0.62
C ASP A 61 4.85 -2.92 0.31
N ARG A 62 4.78 -2.07 1.33
CA ARG A 62 4.78 -0.61 1.18
C ARG A 62 5.96 -0.15 0.34
N ASP A 63 7.17 -0.59 0.68
CA ASP A 63 8.38 -0.22 -0.05
C ASP A 63 8.32 -0.67 -1.52
N ARG A 64 7.84 -1.89 -1.79
CA ARG A 64 7.66 -2.40 -3.17
C ARG A 64 6.71 -1.56 -3.99
N ILE A 65 5.61 -1.10 -3.37
CA ILE A 65 4.61 -0.26 -4.01
C ILE A 65 5.20 1.10 -4.36
N ILE A 66 5.82 1.78 -3.40
CA ILE A 66 6.42 3.11 -3.60
C ILE A 66 7.48 3.08 -4.73
N HIS A 67 8.25 2.01 -4.81
CA HIS A 67 9.32 1.88 -5.81
C HIS A 67 8.86 1.32 -7.16
N CYS A 68 7.58 0.94 -7.33
CA CYS A 68 7.10 0.41 -8.61
C CYS A 68 6.89 1.51 -9.67
N LYS A 69 6.87 1.11 -10.93
CA LYS A 69 6.68 2.05 -12.06
C LYS A 69 5.28 2.64 -12.06
N SER A 70 4.27 1.85 -11.74
CA SER A 70 2.86 2.29 -11.74
C SER A 70 2.60 3.35 -10.69
N PHE A 71 3.22 3.28 -9.51
CA PHE A 71 3.12 4.32 -8.48
C PHE A 71 3.68 5.65 -8.99
N ARG A 72 4.85 5.65 -9.63
CA ARG A 72 5.43 6.87 -10.22
C ARG A 72 4.57 7.47 -11.33
N ARG A 73 3.82 6.63 -12.07
CA ARG A 73 2.90 7.08 -13.13
C ARG A 73 1.68 7.81 -12.60
N LEU A 74 1.33 7.66 -11.32
CA LEU A 74 0.19 8.38 -10.73
C LEU A 74 0.35 9.90 -10.80
N LYS A 75 1.58 10.42 -10.85
CA LYS A 75 1.84 11.85 -11.02
C LYS A 75 1.36 12.42 -12.38
N HIS A 76 1.22 11.55 -13.39
CA HIS A 76 0.77 11.92 -14.74
C HIS A 76 -0.69 11.58 -15.01
N LYS A 77 -1.43 11.13 -13.99
CA LYS A 77 -2.87 10.86 -14.09
C LYS A 77 -3.62 11.94 -13.32
N THR A 78 -4.52 12.64 -13.98
CA THR A 78 -5.43 13.59 -13.33
C THR A 78 -6.52 12.85 -12.59
N GLN A 79 -7.00 13.41 -11.49
CA GLN A 79 -8.07 12.80 -10.70
C GLN A 79 -9.44 13.16 -11.30
N VAL A 80 -9.60 14.38 -11.82
CA VAL A 80 -10.82 14.89 -12.44
C VAL A 80 -10.47 15.53 -13.78
N PHE A 81 -11.45 15.60 -14.68
CA PHE A 81 -11.30 16.20 -16.00
C PHE A 81 -10.80 17.65 -15.96
N LEU A 82 -9.87 17.93 -16.89
CA LEU A 82 -9.45 19.27 -17.34
C LEU A 82 -9.42 20.32 -16.24
N SER A 83 -8.28 20.47 -15.64
CA SER A 83 -8.00 21.66 -14.89
C SER A 83 -7.54 22.75 -15.85
N PRO A 84 -8.09 23.97 -15.77
CA PRO A 84 -7.54 25.11 -16.49
C PRO A 84 -6.12 25.42 -15.99
N GLU A 85 -5.34 26.13 -16.79
CA GLU A 85 -3.95 26.51 -16.54
C GLU A 85 -3.73 27.04 -15.11
N GLY A 86 -2.90 26.36 -14.32
CA GLY A 86 -2.55 26.78 -12.95
C GLY A 86 -1.86 25.66 -12.14
N ASP A 87 -1.11 26.04 -11.14
CA ASP A 87 -0.20 25.21 -10.36
C ASP A 87 -0.89 24.26 -9.34
N HIS A 88 -2.22 24.25 -9.23
CA HIS A 88 -2.98 23.55 -8.20
C HIS A 88 -3.65 22.25 -8.67
N TYR A 89 -2.99 21.47 -9.51
CA TYR A 89 -3.56 20.22 -10.00
C TYR A 89 -3.48 19.09 -8.96
N ARG A 90 -4.63 18.58 -8.56
CA ARG A 90 -4.70 17.35 -7.79
C ARG A 90 -4.41 16.16 -8.72
N THR A 91 -3.18 15.65 -8.67
CA THR A 91 -2.82 14.42 -9.37
C THR A 91 -3.31 13.20 -8.58
N ARG A 92 -3.41 12.03 -9.23
CA ARG A 92 -3.67 10.80 -8.50
C ARG A 92 -2.61 10.49 -7.46
N LEU A 93 -1.38 10.90 -7.67
CA LEU A 93 -0.32 10.72 -6.67
C LEU A 93 -0.61 11.52 -5.39
N THR A 94 -0.99 12.80 -5.52
CA THR A 94 -1.32 13.63 -4.34
C THR A 94 -2.54 13.08 -3.62
N HIS A 95 -3.60 12.71 -4.35
CA HIS A 95 -4.76 12.04 -3.76
C HIS A 95 -4.39 10.74 -3.02
N THR A 96 -3.58 9.87 -3.63
CA THR A 96 -3.13 8.63 -2.98
C THR A 96 -2.39 8.89 -1.67
N LEU A 97 -1.56 9.95 -1.62
CA LEU A 97 -0.87 10.36 -0.40
C LEU A 97 -1.82 10.91 0.67
N GLU A 98 -2.84 11.67 0.27
CA GLU A 98 -3.90 12.16 1.17
C GLU A 98 -4.70 10.99 1.75
N VAL A 99 -5.10 10.02 0.91
CA VAL A 99 -5.77 8.79 1.37
C VAL A 99 -4.90 8.04 2.37
N ALA A 100 -3.61 7.88 2.08
CA ALA A 100 -2.67 7.19 2.98
C ALA A 100 -2.53 7.92 4.32
N GLN A 101 -2.44 9.24 4.32
CA GLN A 101 -2.36 10.05 5.54
C GLN A 101 -3.63 9.92 6.39
N ILE A 102 -4.82 10.04 5.78
CA ILE A 102 -6.10 9.91 6.47
C ILE A 102 -6.27 8.49 7.01
N ALA A 103 -6.01 7.48 6.17
CA ALA A 103 -6.14 6.07 6.55
C ALA A 103 -5.24 5.71 7.74
N ARG A 104 -3.98 6.16 7.75
CA ARG A 104 -3.06 5.95 8.87
C ARG A 104 -3.54 6.64 10.15
N THR A 105 -4.12 7.84 10.04
CA THR A 105 -4.69 8.54 11.21
C THR A 105 -5.83 7.73 11.83
N ILE A 106 -6.72 7.17 11.00
CA ILE A 106 -7.81 6.30 11.45
C ILE A 106 -7.25 5.00 12.04
N ALA A 107 -6.29 4.36 11.35
CA ALA A 107 -5.66 3.12 11.81
C ALA A 107 -5.02 3.29 13.19
N ARG A 108 -4.28 4.39 13.40
CA ARG A 108 -3.67 4.73 14.68
C ARG A 108 -4.72 4.92 15.79
N ALA A 109 -5.78 5.65 15.52
CA ALA A 109 -6.88 5.87 16.49
C ALA A 109 -7.56 4.56 16.91
N LEU A 110 -7.66 3.59 15.99
CA LEU A 110 -8.24 2.27 16.22
C LEU A 110 -7.22 1.21 16.66
N ARG A 111 -5.96 1.57 16.81
CA ARG A 111 -4.84 0.66 17.12
C ARG A 111 -4.72 -0.50 16.12
N LEU A 112 -4.89 -0.20 14.83
CA LEU A 112 -4.70 -1.12 13.72
C LEU A 112 -3.28 -1.02 13.15
N ASN A 113 -2.91 -1.93 12.27
CA ASN A 113 -1.59 -1.98 11.66
C ASN A 113 -1.42 -0.85 10.61
N GLU A 114 -0.67 0.21 10.97
CA GLU A 114 -0.45 1.36 10.10
C GLU A 114 0.34 0.98 8.83
N ASP A 115 1.30 0.06 8.91
CA ASP A 115 2.11 -0.35 7.75
C ASP A 115 1.25 -1.08 6.70
N LEU A 116 0.34 -1.97 7.13
CA LEU A 116 -0.63 -2.61 6.24
C LEU A 116 -1.58 -1.58 5.63
N THR A 117 -2.13 -0.71 6.47
CA THR A 117 -3.06 0.35 6.03
C THR A 117 -2.41 1.24 4.98
N GLU A 118 -1.18 1.68 5.20
CA GLU A 118 -0.44 2.51 4.27
C GLU A 118 -0.15 1.76 2.95
N ALA A 119 0.27 0.50 3.02
CA ALA A 119 0.54 -0.30 1.83
C ALA A 119 -0.71 -0.44 0.94
N VAL A 120 -1.88 -0.72 1.52
CA VAL A 120 -3.15 -0.79 0.77
C VAL A 120 -3.51 0.58 0.19
N ALA A 121 -3.42 1.66 0.99
CA ALA A 121 -3.73 3.01 0.55
C ALA A 121 -2.86 3.46 -0.63
N LEU A 122 -1.55 3.16 -0.61
CA LEU A 122 -0.65 3.51 -1.71
C LEU A 122 -0.90 2.70 -2.99
N ALA A 123 -1.50 1.51 -2.87
CA ALA A 123 -1.71 0.62 -4.01
C ALA A 123 -3.13 0.67 -4.60
N HIS A 124 -4.13 1.21 -3.89
CA HIS A 124 -5.54 1.09 -4.26
C HIS A 124 -5.84 1.58 -5.68
N ASP A 125 -5.21 2.66 -6.12
CA ASP A 125 -5.47 3.35 -7.38
C ASP A 125 -4.43 3.10 -8.50
N LEU A 126 -3.51 2.14 -8.33
CA LEU A 126 -2.45 1.88 -9.31
C LEU A 126 -2.99 1.52 -10.71
N GLY A 127 -4.13 0.85 -10.76
CA GLY A 127 -4.81 0.43 -11.99
C GLY A 127 -5.78 1.44 -12.57
N HIS A 128 -5.95 2.60 -11.96
CA HIS A 128 -6.91 3.59 -12.46
C HIS A 128 -6.52 4.13 -13.83
N THR A 129 -7.54 4.39 -14.66
CA THR A 129 -7.38 4.88 -16.04
C THR A 129 -6.96 6.35 -16.06
N PRO A 130 -6.36 6.85 -17.16
CA PRO A 130 -6.38 8.27 -17.48
C PRO A 130 -7.83 8.77 -17.50
N PHE A 131 -8.06 10.02 -17.15
CA PHE A 131 -9.38 10.67 -17.10
C PHE A 131 -10.33 10.11 -16.02
N GLY A 132 -9.80 9.51 -14.97
CA GLY A 132 -10.55 9.09 -13.80
C GLY A 132 -11.72 8.15 -14.12
N HIS A 133 -12.85 8.33 -13.46
CA HIS A 133 -14.05 7.51 -13.67
C HIS A 133 -14.67 7.64 -15.06
N ALA A 134 -14.42 8.74 -15.80
CA ALA A 134 -14.89 8.86 -17.18
C ALA A 134 -14.14 7.87 -18.09
N GLY A 135 -12.82 7.77 -17.93
CA GLY A 135 -12.02 6.77 -18.64
C GLY A 135 -12.41 5.35 -18.25
N GLU A 136 -12.69 5.10 -16.97
CA GLU A 136 -13.17 3.80 -16.50
C GLU A 136 -14.51 3.42 -17.14
N ARG A 137 -15.50 4.33 -17.16
CA ARG A 137 -16.79 4.09 -17.82
C ARG A 137 -16.63 3.81 -19.31
N ALA A 138 -15.78 4.56 -20.01
CA ALA A 138 -15.52 4.35 -21.43
C ALA A 138 -14.91 2.96 -21.69
N LEU A 139 -13.88 2.59 -20.93
CA LEU A 139 -13.27 1.25 -21.07
C LEU A 139 -14.24 0.13 -20.68
N ASN A 140 -15.04 0.33 -19.63
CA ASN A 140 -16.05 -0.65 -19.23
C ASN A 140 -17.11 -0.90 -20.30
N ALA A 141 -17.47 0.12 -21.08
CA ALA A 141 -18.41 -0.01 -22.19
C ALA A 141 -17.80 -0.66 -23.45
N LEU A 142 -16.49 -0.48 -23.68
CA LEU A 142 -15.80 -0.95 -24.88
C LEU A 142 -15.25 -2.39 -24.74
N LEU A 143 -14.91 -2.80 -23.54
CA LEU A 143 -14.30 -4.11 -23.34
C LEU A 143 -15.35 -5.20 -23.11
N PRO A 144 -15.24 -6.38 -23.75
CA PRO A 144 -16.23 -7.47 -23.63
C PRO A 144 -16.47 -7.94 -22.20
N HIS A 145 -15.43 -7.85 -21.35
CA HIS A 145 -15.49 -8.26 -19.93
C HIS A 145 -15.66 -7.09 -18.97
N GLY A 146 -15.90 -5.88 -19.51
CA GLY A 146 -15.91 -4.66 -18.71
C GLY A 146 -14.52 -4.25 -18.24
N PHE A 147 -14.48 -3.21 -17.42
CA PHE A 147 -13.26 -2.69 -16.79
C PHE A 147 -13.58 -2.16 -15.40
N ARG A 148 -12.78 -2.55 -14.42
CA ARG A 148 -12.85 -2.07 -13.04
C ARG A 148 -11.46 -1.68 -12.56
N HIS A 149 -11.29 -0.46 -12.06
CA HIS A 149 -9.98 0.04 -11.63
C HIS A 149 -9.36 -0.79 -10.50
N TYR A 150 -10.15 -1.29 -9.56
CA TYR A 150 -9.69 -2.12 -8.46
C TYR A 150 -9.18 -3.50 -8.90
N GLU A 151 -9.84 -4.14 -9.87
CA GLU A 151 -9.37 -5.38 -10.50
C GLU A 151 -8.08 -5.12 -11.30
N GLN A 152 -8.02 -4.00 -12.00
CA GLN A 152 -6.83 -3.59 -12.71
C GLN A 152 -5.69 -3.23 -11.75
N SER A 153 -5.96 -2.62 -10.58
CA SER A 153 -4.96 -2.37 -9.54
C SER A 153 -4.35 -3.67 -9.04
N LEU A 154 -5.19 -4.68 -8.78
CA LEU A 154 -4.73 -6.02 -8.42
C LEU A 154 -3.88 -6.63 -9.55
N ARG A 155 -4.35 -6.56 -10.80
CA ARG A 155 -3.61 -7.06 -11.96
C ARG A 155 -2.24 -6.38 -12.13
N VAL A 156 -2.17 -5.06 -11.88
CA VAL A 156 -0.90 -4.31 -11.92
C VAL A 156 0.08 -4.88 -10.93
N VAL A 157 -0.30 -5.04 -9.66
CA VAL A 157 0.61 -5.51 -8.61
C VAL A 157 0.95 -6.99 -8.70
N GLU A 158 0.07 -7.82 -9.26
CA GLU A 158 0.28 -9.26 -9.38
C GLU A 158 1.00 -9.68 -10.67
N ARG A 159 0.78 -8.96 -11.78
CA ARG A 159 1.17 -9.44 -13.11
C ARG A 159 1.93 -8.44 -13.96
N LEU A 160 1.64 -7.14 -13.90
CA LEU A 160 2.21 -6.18 -14.86
C LEU A 160 3.53 -5.57 -14.41
N GLU A 161 3.73 -5.37 -13.11
CA GLU A 161 4.97 -4.85 -12.57
C GLU A 161 6.13 -5.86 -12.70
N LYS A 162 7.36 -5.33 -12.63
CA LYS A 162 8.60 -6.14 -12.69
C LYS A 162 8.62 -7.11 -13.89
N GLU A 163 8.29 -6.60 -15.08
CA GLU A 163 8.38 -7.36 -16.32
C GLU A 163 7.50 -8.63 -16.32
N GLY A 164 6.27 -8.47 -15.84
CA GLY A 164 5.30 -9.57 -15.82
C GLY A 164 5.35 -10.44 -14.55
N ARG A 165 6.32 -10.22 -13.65
CA ARG A 165 6.46 -11.02 -12.43
C ARG A 165 5.60 -10.53 -11.26
N GLY A 166 5.11 -9.29 -11.31
CA GLY A 166 4.37 -8.67 -10.23
C GLY A 166 5.24 -8.34 -9.00
N LEU A 167 4.64 -7.67 -8.02
CA LEU A 167 5.32 -7.21 -6.81
C LEU A 167 5.44 -8.29 -5.72
N ASN A 168 4.72 -9.41 -5.84
CA ASN A 168 4.65 -10.48 -4.85
C ASN A 168 4.25 -9.95 -3.45
N LEU A 169 3.14 -9.23 -3.39
CA LEU A 169 2.60 -8.66 -2.15
C LEU A 169 1.92 -9.74 -1.28
N THR A 170 1.79 -9.46 0.01
CA THR A 170 1.03 -10.30 0.95
C THR A 170 -0.45 -10.37 0.55
N TYR A 171 -1.12 -11.40 1.06
CA TYR A 171 -2.54 -11.58 0.81
C TYR A 171 -3.37 -10.39 1.28
N GLU A 172 -3.09 -9.88 2.47
CA GLU A 172 -3.84 -8.80 3.11
C GLU A 172 -3.78 -7.52 2.28
N VAL A 173 -2.61 -7.18 1.72
CA VAL A 173 -2.47 -6.02 0.83
C VAL A 173 -3.25 -6.24 -0.47
N ARG A 174 -3.14 -7.42 -1.09
CA ARG A 174 -3.87 -7.74 -2.35
C ARG A 174 -5.38 -7.74 -2.15
N ASN A 175 -5.86 -8.32 -1.06
CA ASN A 175 -7.27 -8.31 -0.68
C ASN A 175 -7.78 -6.89 -0.42
N GLY A 176 -7.04 -6.07 0.34
CA GLY A 176 -7.38 -4.68 0.58
C GLY A 176 -7.44 -3.85 -0.70
N VAL A 177 -6.49 -4.05 -1.62
CA VAL A 177 -6.49 -3.38 -2.95
C VAL A 177 -7.71 -3.78 -3.79
N LEU A 178 -8.09 -5.04 -3.79
CA LEU A 178 -9.26 -5.51 -4.53
C LEU A 178 -10.57 -4.98 -3.94
N CYS A 179 -10.66 -4.93 -2.61
CA CYS A 179 -11.91 -4.73 -1.88
C CYS A 179 -12.11 -3.29 -1.37
N HIS A 180 -11.30 -2.31 -1.79
CA HIS A 180 -11.46 -0.93 -1.32
C HIS A 180 -12.71 -0.21 -1.86
N THR A 181 -13.41 -0.79 -2.81
CA THR A 181 -14.57 -0.24 -3.49
C THR A 181 -15.91 -0.58 -2.83
N THR A 182 -17.00 0.01 -3.32
CA THR A 182 -18.35 -0.29 -2.86
C THR A 182 -18.81 -1.66 -3.36
N GLY A 183 -19.41 -2.45 -2.48
CA GLY A 183 -19.93 -3.79 -2.81
C GLY A 183 -18.96 -4.94 -2.55
N LEU A 184 -17.70 -4.65 -2.25
CA LEU A 184 -16.72 -5.62 -1.76
C LEU A 184 -16.29 -5.25 -0.34
N GLU A 185 -15.93 -6.23 0.46
CA GLU A 185 -15.47 -6.03 1.83
C GLU A 185 -14.13 -6.73 2.03
N ALA A 186 -13.15 -5.95 2.49
CA ALA A 186 -11.83 -6.50 2.81
C ALA A 186 -11.87 -7.37 4.07
N ASP A 187 -11.06 -8.42 4.09
CA ASP A 187 -10.97 -9.35 5.22
C ASP A 187 -10.42 -8.68 6.49
N THR A 188 -9.55 -7.67 6.32
CA THR A 188 -8.91 -6.97 7.44
C THR A 188 -9.59 -5.62 7.72
N ALA A 189 -9.58 -5.20 8.98
CA ALA A 189 -10.07 -3.88 9.38
C ALA A 189 -9.28 -2.75 8.68
N GLU A 190 -7.98 -2.95 8.51
CA GLU A 190 -7.09 -2.04 7.78
C GLU A 190 -7.54 -1.82 6.34
N GLY A 191 -7.89 -2.91 5.64
CA GLY A 191 -8.40 -2.82 4.27
C GLY A 191 -9.75 -2.10 4.19
N ARG A 192 -10.63 -2.30 5.17
CA ARG A 192 -11.96 -1.65 5.24
C ARG A 192 -11.88 -0.14 5.43
N ILE A 193 -10.88 0.35 6.13
CA ILE A 193 -10.66 1.79 6.35
C ILE A 193 -10.42 2.52 5.03
N ILE A 194 -9.74 1.90 4.07
CA ILE A 194 -9.30 2.56 2.84
C ILE A 194 -10.47 3.18 2.09
N ARG A 195 -11.59 2.47 1.97
CA ARG A 195 -12.81 2.98 1.34
C ARG A 195 -13.33 4.28 1.98
N TRP A 196 -13.23 4.40 3.29
CA TRP A 196 -13.65 5.61 4.00
C TRP A 196 -12.64 6.72 3.85
N ALA A 197 -11.36 6.42 3.96
CA ALA A 197 -10.28 7.38 3.77
C ALA A 197 -10.29 7.98 2.35
N ASP A 198 -10.54 7.16 1.32
CA ASP A 198 -10.69 7.59 -0.07
C ASP A 198 -11.86 8.56 -0.23
N LYS A 199 -13.04 8.24 0.34
CA LYS A 199 -14.20 9.14 0.32
C LYS A 199 -13.92 10.47 1.02
N ILE A 200 -13.29 10.44 2.19
CA ILE A 200 -12.94 11.66 2.93
C ILE A 200 -11.95 12.51 2.11
N ALA A 201 -10.92 11.88 1.56
CA ALA A 201 -9.96 12.56 0.69
C ALA A 201 -10.61 13.16 -0.56
N TYR A 202 -11.67 12.56 -1.09
CA TYR A 202 -12.37 13.05 -2.27
C TYR A 202 -13.22 14.30 -2.00
N ILE A 203 -13.72 14.47 -0.76
CA ILE A 203 -14.59 15.60 -0.37
C ILE A 203 -13.77 16.87 -0.07
N ASN A 204 -12.52 16.73 0.34
CA ASN A 204 -11.59 17.84 0.60
C ASN A 204 -10.98 18.32 -0.74
#